data_05cfe5f1acfc84d6734790ed6dcdf3c4
#
_entry.id   05cfe5f1acfc84d6734790ed6dcdf3c4
#
_cell.length_a   1.000
_cell.length_b   1.000
_cell.length_c   1.000
_cell.angle_alpha   90.00
_cell.angle_beta   90.00
_cell.angle_gamma   90.00
#
_symmetry.space_group_name_H-M   'P 1'
#
loop_
_entity.id
_entity.type
_entity.pdbx_description
1 polymer ?
#
loop_
_entity_poly.entity_id
_entity_poly.type
_entity_poly.pdbx_seq_one_letter_code
_entity_poly.pdbx_strand_id
1 'polypeptide(L)'
;MAKISFLLLALLVLLAVAFPVEVMGGAAGGGNLKPWQCSSKCSARCSGTQYKKACLTYCNKCCATCLCVPPGLYGNKAACPCYNNWKTKEGGPKCP
;
A
#
# COMPACT_ATOMS: atom_id res chain seq x y z
N MET A 1 -45.65 -8.28 14.95
CA MET A 1 -45.06 -6.96 15.12
C MET A 1 -43.66 -7.04 15.71
N ALA A 2 -43.47 -7.69 16.83
CA ALA A 2 -42.15 -7.80 17.46
C ALA A 2 -41.14 -8.51 16.58
N LYS A 3 -41.55 -9.50 15.79
CA LYS A 3 -40.65 -10.24 14.90
C LYS A 3 -40.05 -9.38 13.82
N ILE A 4 -40.77 -8.40 13.32
CA ILE A 4 -40.27 -7.50 12.28
C ILE A 4 -39.18 -6.61 12.84
N SER A 5 -39.33 -6.13 14.07
CA SER A 5 -38.32 -5.30 14.72
C SER A 5 -37.00 -6.05 14.90
N PHE A 6 -37.06 -7.32 15.22
CA PHE A 6 -35.89 -8.16 15.38
C PHE A 6 -35.13 -8.32 14.07
N LEU A 7 -35.86 -8.51 12.99
CA LEU A 7 -35.24 -8.66 11.68
C LEU A 7 -34.52 -7.38 11.25
N LEU A 8 -35.12 -6.25 11.50
CA LEU A 8 -34.50 -4.96 11.18
C LEU A 8 -33.24 -4.72 11.99
N LEU A 9 -33.25 -5.05 13.26
CA LEU A 9 -32.08 -4.92 14.11
C LEU A 9 -30.94 -5.81 13.66
N ALA A 10 -31.25 -7.05 13.26
CA ALA A 10 -30.28 -7.98 12.77
C ALA A 10 -29.60 -7.47 11.49
N LEU A 11 -30.38 -6.88 10.60
CA LEU A 11 -29.85 -6.32 9.37
C LEU A 11 -28.91 -5.13 9.64
N LEU A 12 -29.26 -4.27 10.58
CA LEU A 12 -28.43 -3.14 10.96
C LEU A 12 -27.10 -3.58 11.55
N VAL A 13 -27.12 -4.61 12.37
CA VAL A 13 -25.89 -5.16 12.96
C VAL A 13 -24.99 -5.73 11.88
N LEU A 14 -25.55 -6.44 10.91
CA LEU A 14 -24.75 -7.00 9.82
C LEU A 14 -24.08 -5.91 8.99
N LEU A 15 -24.77 -4.82 8.71
CA LEU A 15 -24.18 -3.71 7.97
C LEU A 15 -23.05 -3.06 8.73
N ALA A 16 -23.17 -2.91 10.03
CA ALA A 16 -22.15 -2.31 10.86
C ALA A 16 -20.86 -3.14 10.88
N VAL A 17 -20.96 -4.46 10.82
CA VAL A 17 -19.82 -5.36 10.85
C VAL A 17 -18.99 -5.28 9.57
N ALA A 18 -19.60 -4.94 8.45
CA ALA A 18 -18.89 -4.89 7.18
C ALA A 18 -17.83 -3.79 7.10
N PHE A 19 -18.07 -2.66 7.75
CA PHE A 19 -17.17 -1.51 7.66
C PHE A 19 -15.77 -1.73 8.23
N PRO A 20 -15.60 -2.26 9.43
CA PRO A 20 -14.26 -2.41 10.02
C PRO A 20 -13.30 -3.26 9.20
N VAL A 21 -13.84 -4.25 8.50
CA VAL A 21 -13.02 -5.18 7.72
C VAL A 21 -12.29 -4.47 6.58
N GLU A 22 -12.97 -3.57 5.88
CA GLU A 22 -12.37 -2.84 4.77
C GLU A 22 -11.25 -1.91 5.23
N VAL A 23 -11.46 -1.22 6.32
CA VAL A 23 -10.47 -0.29 6.85
C VAL A 23 -9.21 -1.03 7.28
N MET A 24 -9.35 -2.17 7.91
CA MET A 24 -8.21 -2.95 8.37
C MET A 24 -7.41 -3.52 7.20
N GLY A 25 -8.08 -3.94 6.15
CA GLY A 25 -7.41 -4.44 4.95
C GLY A 25 -6.53 -3.40 4.30
N GLY A 26 -6.96 -2.15 4.25
CA GLY A 26 -6.19 -1.05 3.69
C GLY A 26 -4.96 -0.69 4.49
N ALA A 27 -5.01 -0.87 5.80
CA ALA A 27 -3.90 -0.51 6.68
C ALA A 27 -2.79 -1.56 6.72
N ALA A 28 -3.11 -2.83 6.47
CA ALA A 28 -2.19 -3.94 6.66
C ALA A 28 -0.92 -3.86 5.82
N GLY A 29 -1.01 -3.34 4.59
CA GLY A 29 0.13 -3.25 3.70
C GLY A 29 0.94 -1.98 3.83
N GLY A 30 0.53 -1.05 4.68
CA GLY A 30 1.20 0.23 4.84
C GLY A 30 1.02 1.19 3.68
N GLY A 31 0.31 0.81 2.61
CA GLY A 31 0.10 1.65 1.45
C GLY A 31 -1.30 1.52 0.88
N ASN A 32 -1.67 2.48 0.04
CA ASN A 32 -3.00 2.58 -0.55
C ASN A 32 -3.03 2.28 -2.04
N LEU A 33 -1.88 2.00 -2.65
CA LEU A 33 -1.82 1.76 -4.08
C LEU A 33 -2.41 0.41 -4.44
N LYS A 34 -2.96 0.37 -5.65
CA LYS A 34 -3.37 -0.89 -6.25
C LYS A 34 -2.18 -1.46 -7.03
N PRO A 35 -2.09 -2.80 -7.18
CA PRO A 35 -0.94 -3.41 -7.87
C PRO A 35 -0.67 -2.83 -9.26
N TRP A 36 -1.71 -2.49 -10.01
CA TRP A 36 -1.53 -1.94 -11.35
C TRP A 36 -1.04 -0.50 -11.36
N GLN A 37 -1.01 0.17 -10.22
CA GLN A 37 -0.52 1.53 -10.12
C GLN A 37 1.00 1.58 -9.91
N CYS A 38 1.61 0.46 -9.57
CA CYS A 38 3.04 0.41 -9.28
C CYS A 38 3.89 0.86 -10.48
N SER A 39 3.53 0.42 -11.68
CA SER A 39 4.29 0.76 -12.87
C SER A 39 4.41 2.28 -13.08
N SER A 40 3.30 2.99 -13.04
CA SER A 40 3.32 4.44 -13.25
C SER A 40 3.98 5.18 -12.10
N LYS A 41 3.74 4.75 -10.87
CA LYS A 41 4.36 5.38 -9.70
C LYS A 41 5.86 5.18 -9.68
N CYS A 42 6.33 4.00 -10.03
CA CYS A 42 7.76 3.71 -10.11
C CYS A 42 8.42 4.44 -11.29
N SER A 43 7.73 4.58 -12.42
CA SER A 43 8.23 5.37 -13.54
C SER A 43 8.51 6.80 -13.13
N ALA A 44 7.59 7.40 -12.37
CA ALA A 44 7.78 8.74 -11.85
C ALA A 44 8.95 8.79 -10.86
N ARG A 45 9.00 7.84 -9.94
CA ARG A 45 10.06 7.78 -8.92
C ARG A 45 11.43 7.64 -9.55
N CYS A 46 11.56 6.87 -10.61
CA CYS A 46 12.82 6.58 -11.27
C CYS A 46 13.16 7.52 -12.43
N SER A 47 12.35 8.54 -12.67
CA SER A 47 12.54 9.40 -13.85
C SER A 47 13.82 10.24 -13.79
N GLY A 48 14.36 10.49 -12.61
CA GLY A 48 15.55 11.31 -12.46
C GLY A 48 16.86 10.55 -12.37
N THR A 49 16.83 9.22 -12.41
CA THR A 49 18.07 8.43 -12.28
C THR A 49 18.57 7.95 -13.64
N GLN A 50 19.88 7.81 -13.76
CA GLN A 50 20.50 7.19 -14.93
C GLN A 50 20.45 5.66 -14.86
N TYR A 51 20.14 5.11 -13.69
CA TYR A 51 20.03 3.67 -13.48
C TYR A 51 18.55 3.24 -13.49
N LYS A 52 17.83 3.62 -14.54
CA LYS A 52 16.39 3.42 -14.61
C LYS A 52 15.96 1.96 -14.49
N LYS A 53 16.68 1.06 -15.16
CA LYS A 53 16.32 -0.35 -15.16
C LYS A 53 16.39 -0.94 -13.74
N ALA A 54 17.48 -0.68 -13.04
CA ALA A 54 17.62 -1.16 -11.66
C ALA A 54 16.59 -0.50 -10.74
N CYS A 55 16.40 0.80 -10.88
CA CYS A 55 15.41 1.53 -10.09
C CYS A 55 14.00 0.96 -10.28
N LEU A 56 13.59 0.77 -11.53
CA LEU A 56 12.26 0.23 -11.84
C LEU A 56 12.09 -1.19 -11.30
N THR A 57 13.11 -2.03 -11.46
CA THR A 57 13.06 -3.41 -10.98
C THR A 57 12.81 -3.45 -9.47
N TYR A 58 13.59 -2.74 -8.70
CA TYR A 58 13.46 -2.75 -7.26
C TYR A 58 12.24 -1.97 -6.78
N CYS A 59 11.93 -0.84 -7.41
CA CYS A 59 10.76 -0.06 -7.05
C CYS A 59 9.47 -0.87 -7.24
N ASN A 60 9.33 -1.52 -8.39
CA ASN A 60 8.15 -2.33 -8.67
C ASN A 60 8.02 -3.51 -7.70
N LYS A 61 9.14 -4.13 -7.36
CA LYS A 61 9.15 -5.22 -6.39
C LYS A 61 8.70 -4.75 -5.02
N CYS A 62 9.23 -3.62 -4.58
CA CYS A 62 8.85 -3.04 -3.30
C CYS A 62 7.40 -2.56 -3.30
N CYS A 63 6.95 -1.96 -4.39
CA CYS A 63 5.57 -1.53 -4.51
C CYS A 63 4.60 -2.71 -4.48
N ALA A 64 4.93 -3.80 -5.17
CA ALA A 64 4.08 -4.99 -5.19
C ALA A 64 3.87 -5.55 -3.77
N THR A 65 4.88 -5.43 -2.92
CA THR A 65 4.80 -5.92 -1.54
C THR A 65 4.19 -4.89 -0.60
N CYS A 66 4.60 -3.63 -0.71
CA CYS A 66 4.22 -2.59 0.25
C CYS A 66 3.05 -1.72 -0.23
N LEU A 67 2.71 -1.78 -1.52
CA LEU A 67 1.64 -0.97 -2.13
C LEU A 67 1.79 0.52 -1.82
N CYS A 68 3.02 0.99 -1.89
CA CYS A 68 3.37 2.39 -1.62
C CYS A 68 4.67 2.72 -2.35
N VAL A 69 4.72 3.91 -2.93
CA VAL A 69 5.94 4.44 -3.54
C VAL A 69 6.14 5.86 -3.00
N PRO A 70 7.31 6.17 -2.43
CA PRO A 70 7.54 7.50 -1.89
C PRO A 70 7.38 8.59 -2.97
N PRO A 71 6.84 9.75 -2.62
CA PRO A 71 6.66 10.82 -3.59
C PRO A 71 7.99 11.45 -3.99
N GLY A 72 8.02 12.03 -5.19
CA GLY A 72 9.21 12.69 -5.70
C GLY A 72 10.25 11.71 -6.24
N LEU A 73 11.42 12.23 -6.57
CA LEU A 73 12.50 11.47 -7.20
C LEU A 73 13.49 10.88 -6.18
N TYR A 74 13.47 11.38 -4.97
CA TYR A 74 14.49 11.04 -3.99
C TYR A 74 13.97 11.28 -2.58
N GLY A 75 14.36 10.45 -1.66
CA GLY A 75 13.98 10.61 -0.26
C GLY A 75 12.49 10.41 -0.02
N ASN A 76 11.92 11.14 0.90
CA ASN A 76 10.50 11.10 1.27
C ASN A 76 10.01 9.70 1.68
N LYS A 77 10.92 8.82 2.06
CA LYS A 77 10.60 7.43 2.37
C LYS A 77 9.79 7.26 3.65
N ALA A 78 9.77 8.28 4.50
CA ALA A 78 8.95 8.24 5.70
C ALA A 78 7.46 8.10 5.39
N ALA A 79 7.04 8.52 4.19
CA ALA A 79 5.66 8.36 3.75
C ALA A 79 5.29 6.89 3.49
N CYS A 80 6.28 6.02 3.34
CA CYS A 80 6.08 4.60 3.05
C CYS A 80 6.92 3.73 4.00
N PRO A 81 6.49 3.52 5.25
CA PRO A 81 7.30 2.78 6.22
C PRO A 81 7.73 1.39 5.77
N CYS A 82 6.84 0.62 5.15
CA CYS A 82 7.17 -0.69 4.62
C CYS A 82 8.29 -0.61 3.59
N TYR A 83 8.17 0.30 2.66
CA TYR A 83 9.16 0.56 1.62
C TYR A 83 10.48 1.03 2.22
N ASN A 84 10.40 1.94 3.18
CA ASN A 84 11.58 2.53 3.82
C ASN A 84 12.36 1.51 4.66
N ASN A 85 11.65 0.59 5.30
CA ASN A 85 12.26 -0.34 6.24
C ASN A 85 12.74 -1.64 5.61
N TRP A 86 12.52 -1.84 4.31
CA TRP A 86 12.96 -3.05 3.64
C TRP A 86 14.46 -2.98 3.37
N LYS A 87 15.21 -3.89 3.95
CA LYS A 87 16.66 -3.90 3.87
C LYS A 87 17.18 -5.08 3.06
N THR A 88 18.37 -4.90 2.49
CA THR A 88 19.10 -5.99 1.85
C THR A 88 19.77 -6.84 2.92
N LYS A 89 20.39 -7.95 2.50
CA LYS A 89 21.13 -8.82 3.42
C LYS A 89 22.29 -8.07 4.09
N GLU A 90 22.84 -7.09 3.41
CA GLU A 90 23.97 -6.29 3.92
C GLU A 90 23.49 -5.15 4.82
N GLY A 91 22.19 -5.01 5.05
CA GLY A 91 21.64 -3.99 5.92
C GLY A 91 21.37 -2.65 5.25
N GLY A 92 21.66 -2.52 3.96
CA GLY A 92 21.34 -1.30 3.21
C GLY A 92 19.90 -1.25 2.73
N PRO A 93 19.44 -0.08 2.28
CA PRO A 93 18.08 0.04 1.77
C PRO A 93 17.90 -0.75 0.47
N LYS A 94 16.82 -1.52 0.39
CA LYS A 94 16.51 -2.31 -0.79
C LYS A 94 15.72 -1.49 -1.82
N CYS A 95 14.86 -0.62 -1.35
CA CYS A 95 13.94 0.11 -2.22
C CYS A 95 14.51 1.49 -2.56
N PRO A 96 14.49 1.86 -3.84
CA PRO A 96 14.98 3.17 -4.23
C PRO A 96 14.11 4.29 -3.75
#